data_0acd85c7ecea779ea64413e284b724bb
#
_entry.id   0acd85c7ecea779ea64413e284b724bb
#
_cell.length_a   1.000
_cell.length_b   1.000
_cell.length_c   1.000
_cell.angle_alpha   90.00
_cell.angle_beta   90.00
_cell.angle_gamma   90.00
#
_symmetry.space_group_name_H-M   'P 1'
#
loop_
_entity.id
_entity.type
_entity.pdbx_description
1 polymer ?
#
loop_
_entity_poly.entity_id
_entity_poly.type
_entity_poly.pdbx_seq_one_letter_code
_entity_poly.pdbx_strand_id
1 'polypeptide(L)'
;MQQHFEQRIEESREYLRDRPQTRQKLEALNPSASNQSRYISDVSRFPVHENTTAEYFQVGDDMFPVLVRELKQAKKYIFIEYFIINDGVMWQTILNILEKKAAEGVDVRLIYDGFGCLTTLPHKYYEELQKKGIKCQVFNPFRPILNIIQNNRDHRKLCIIDGWVGFTGGINLADEYINQKARFGHWKDTAVMLKGEAVWNMTVMFLHMWAVIGRSEESIDYEAYFPHRYHEGEFESDGFVQPFCDTPLDEEVVGEDVYLNIINKAKKYVYICTPYLIIDNEMMTALCLAA
;
A
#
# COMPACT_ATOMS: atom_id res chain seq x y z
N MET A 1 -15.07 0.66 14.51
CA MET A 1 -13.99 0.55 13.50
C MET A 1 -13.29 -0.80 13.65
N GLN A 2 -12.77 -1.15 14.83
CA GLN A 2 -12.08 -2.42 15.08
C GLN A 2 -12.94 -3.65 14.72
N GLN A 3 -14.16 -3.79 15.23
CA GLN A 3 -15.05 -4.91 14.89
C GLN A 3 -15.34 -5.04 13.39
N HIS A 4 -15.52 -3.93 12.68
CA HIS A 4 -15.70 -3.97 11.24
C HIS A 4 -14.42 -4.42 10.51
N PHE A 5 -13.25 -4.03 11.02
CA PHE A 5 -11.98 -4.45 10.44
C PHE A 5 -11.74 -5.95 10.65
N GLU A 6 -11.95 -6.46 11.87
CA GLU A 6 -11.86 -7.89 12.19
C GLU A 6 -12.80 -8.73 11.33
N GLN A 7 -14.04 -8.25 11.13
CA GLN A 7 -14.99 -8.91 10.24
C GLN A 7 -14.46 -9.01 8.81
N ARG A 8 -13.86 -7.94 8.27
CA ARG A 8 -13.30 -7.94 6.89
C ARG A 8 -12.11 -8.89 6.77
N ILE A 9 -11.26 -8.97 7.79
CA ILE A 9 -10.17 -9.94 7.83
C ILE A 9 -10.71 -11.36 7.75
N GLU A 10 -11.74 -11.69 8.50
CA GLU A 10 -12.32 -13.05 8.48
C GLU A 10 -13.00 -13.37 7.14
N GLU A 11 -13.74 -12.41 6.55
CA GLU A 11 -14.35 -12.56 5.21
C GLU A 11 -13.31 -12.80 4.11
N SER A 12 -12.13 -12.16 4.20
CA SER A 12 -11.07 -12.32 3.19
C SER A 12 -10.25 -13.59 3.34
N ARG A 13 -10.39 -14.31 4.44
CA ARG A 13 -9.55 -15.46 4.80
C ARG A 13 -9.49 -16.56 3.74
N GLU A 14 -10.60 -16.82 3.05
CA GLU A 14 -10.63 -17.80 1.98
C GLU A 14 -9.90 -17.36 0.71
N TYR A 15 -9.74 -16.04 0.51
CA TYR A 15 -9.07 -15.41 -0.63
C TYR A 15 -7.58 -15.15 -0.39
N LEU A 16 -7.14 -15.19 0.86
CA LEU A 16 -5.76 -14.99 1.31
C LEU A 16 -5.13 -16.29 1.81
N ARG A 17 -5.28 -17.37 1.07
CA ARG A 17 -4.73 -18.68 1.48
C ARG A 17 -3.26 -18.81 1.10
N ASP A 18 -2.48 -19.25 2.07
CA ASP A 18 -1.13 -19.73 1.81
C ASP A 18 -1.12 -20.93 0.85
N ARG A 19 -0.16 -20.93 -0.05
CA ARG A 19 0.12 -22.08 -0.91
C ARG A 19 1.20 -22.95 -0.26
N PRO A 20 0.92 -24.19 0.16
CA PRO A 20 1.90 -25.04 0.82
C PRO A 20 3.18 -25.24 0.02
N GLN A 21 3.06 -25.32 -1.32
CA GLN A 21 4.22 -25.47 -2.22
C GLN A 21 5.14 -24.24 -2.19
N THR A 22 4.59 -23.04 -2.20
CA THR A 22 5.32 -21.77 -2.09
C THR A 22 6.07 -21.70 -0.76
N ARG A 23 5.42 -22.08 0.35
CA ARG A 23 6.07 -22.17 1.66
C ARG A 23 7.23 -23.17 1.69
N GLN A 24 7.02 -24.37 1.15
CA GLN A 24 8.08 -25.40 1.10
C GLN A 24 9.30 -24.93 0.31
N LYS A 25 9.08 -24.25 -0.82
CA LYS A 25 10.17 -23.68 -1.62
C LYS A 25 10.92 -22.58 -0.86
N LEU A 26 10.19 -21.68 -0.20
CA LEU A 26 10.80 -20.62 0.61
C LEU A 26 11.60 -21.20 1.77
N GLU A 27 11.08 -22.23 2.45
CA GLU A 27 11.75 -22.89 3.56
C GLU A 27 13.04 -23.59 3.09
N ALA A 28 12.98 -24.27 1.95
CA ALA A 28 14.15 -24.91 1.36
C ALA A 28 15.23 -23.91 0.94
N LEU A 29 14.82 -22.72 0.43
CA LEU A 29 15.74 -21.67 0.01
C LEU A 29 16.34 -20.91 1.21
N ASN A 30 15.49 -20.51 2.15
CA ASN A 30 15.90 -19.71 3.30
C ASN A 30 14.95 -19.93 4.50
N PRO A 31 15.29 -20.89 5.41
CA PRO A 31 14.47 -21.20 6.59
C PRO A 31 14.20 -19.97 7.49
N SER A 32 15.17 -19.04 7.54
CA SER A 32 15.03 -17.83 8.35
C SER A 32 13.98 -16.87 7.78
N ALA A 33 13.97 -16.66 6.46
CA ALA A 33 12.94 -15.88 5.78
C ALA A 33 11.58 -16.59 5.84
N SER A 34 11.55 -17.93 5.75
CA SER A 34 10.33 -18.72 5.90
C SER A 34 9.69 -18.53 7.28
N ASN A 35 10.47 -18.49 8.35
CA ASN A 35 9.93 -18.24 9.71
C ASN A 35 9.33 -16.84 9.83
N GLN A 36 9.98 -15.81 9.29
CA GLN A 36 9.42 -14.45 9.27
C GLN A 36 8.15 -14.39 8.42
N SER A 37 8.16 -15.00 7.25
CA SER A 37 7.00 -15.08 6.37
C SER A 37 5.82 -15.78 7.04
N ARG A 38 6.07 -16.85 7.81
CA ARG A 38 5.04 -17.54 8.56
C ARG A 38 4.44 -16.64 9.65
N TYR A 39 5.27 -15.95 10.42
CA TYR A 39 4.81 -14.97 11.40
C TYR A 39 3.89 -13.93 10.76
N ILE A 40 4.31 -13.31 9.66
CA ILE A 40 3.49 -12.34 8.92
C ILE A 40 2.15 -12.97 8.51
N SER A 41 2.15 -14.18 7.92
CA SER A 41 0.90 -14.83 7.51
C SER A 41 -0.01 -15.18 8.69
N ASP A 42 0.55 -15.63 9.80
CA ASP A 42 -0.21 -16.07 10.97
C ASP A 42 -0.89 -14.88 11.66
N VAL A 43 -0.20 -13.73 11.71
CA VAL A 43 -0.67 -12.54 12.40
C VAL A 43 -1.49 -11.63 11.45
N SER A 44 -0.92 -11.21 10.32
CA SER A 44 -1.57 -10.26 9.42
C SER A 44 -2.50 -10.91 8.38
N ARG A 45 -2.48 -12.25 8.28
CA ARG A 45 -3.25 -13.05 7.30
C ARG A 45 -2.84 -12.88 5.84
N PHE A 46 -1.81 -12.10 5.52
CA PHE A 46 -1.33 -11.91 4.16
C PHE A 46 -0.31 -12.99 3.77
N PRO A 47 -0.60 -13.83 2.75
CA PRO A 47 0.29 -14.91 2.34
C PRO A 47 1.50 -14.41 1.53
N VAL A 48 2.51 -15.25 1.45
CA VAL A 48 3.65 -15.08 0.54
C VAL A 48 3.33 -15.58 -0.85
N HIS A 49 3.85 -14.90 -1.87
CA HIS A 49 3.65 -15.21 -3.27
C HIS A 49 4.96 -15.42 -4.02
N GLU A 50 4.93 -16.32 -4.99
CA GLU A 50 5.83 -16.40 -6.14
C GLU A 50 5.22 -15.59 -7.31
N ASN A 51 5.66 -15.84 -8.53
CA ASN A 51 5.11 -15.25 -9.76
C ASN A 51 4.84 -13.73 -9.64
N THR A 52 5.82 -13.02 -9.09
CA THR A 52 5.74 -11.58 -8.90
C THR A 52 7.11 -10.95 -9.10
N THR A 53 7.20 -9.98 -10.01
CA THR A 53 8.41 -9.17 -10.17
C THR A 53 8.33 -7.92 -9.30
N ALA A 54 9.49 -7.44 -8.87
CA ALA A 54 9.63 -6.20 -8.12
C ALA A 54 10.62 -5.26 -8.82
N GLU A 55 10.20 -4.05 -9.10
CA GLU A 55 11.05 -2.97 -9.63
C GLU A 55 11.19 -1.87 -8.59
N TYR A 56 12.44 -1.53 -8.23
CA TYR A 56 12.75 -0.51 -7.25
C TYR A 56 13.07 0.82 -7.92
N PHE A 57 12.47 1.91 -7.45
CA PHE A 57 12.74 3.27 -7.86
C PHE A 57 13.45 4.04 -6.76
N GLN A 58 14.61 4.58 -7.08
CA GLN A 58 15.43 5.34 -6.12
C GLN A 58 14.86 6.73 -5.85
N VAL A 59 14.12 7.28 -6.81
CA VAL A 59 13.52 8.62 -6.76
C VAL A 59 12.16 8.64 -7.45
N GLY A 60 11.33 9.62 -7.09
CA GLY A 60 10.01 9.78 -7.69
C GLY A 60 10.02 10.16 -9.17
N ASP A 61 11.09 10.81 -9.63
CA ASP A 61 11.30 11.15 -11.05
C ASP A 61 11.29 9.90 -11.94
N ASP A 62 11.89 8.81 -11.48
CA ASP A 62 11.94 7.54 -12.20
C ASP A 62 10.60 6.78 -12.10
N MET A 63 9.95 6.83 -10.94
CA MET A 63 8.68 6.15 -10.70
C MET A 63 7.52 6.76 -11.48
N PHE A 64 7.43 8.10 -11.52
CA PHE A 64 6.26 8.80 -12.05
C PHE A 64 5.92 8.48 -13.52
N PRO A 65 6.87 8.50 -14.48
CA PRO A 65 6.57 8.12 -15.87
C PRO A 65 6.09 6.67 -16.00
N VAL A 66 6.59 5.76 -15.15
CA VAL A 66 6.16 4.36 -15.12
C VAL A 66 4.73 4.26 -14.58
N LEU A 67 4.43 4.94 -13.47
CA LEU A 67 3.08 5.01 -12.91
C LEU A 67 2.06 5.53 -13.93
N VAL A 68 2.39 6.61 -14.64
CA VAL A 68 1.55 7.19 -15.70
C VAL A 68 1.31 6.20 -16.84
N ARG A 69 2.33 5.44 -17.23
CA ARG A 69 2.22 4.42 -18.27
C ARG A 69 1.27 3.29 -17.84
N GLU A 70 1.43 2.77 -16.63
CA GLU A 70 0.61 1.66 -16.10
C GLU A 70 -0.86 2.11 -15.89
N LEU A 71 -1.11 3.30 -15.34
CA LEU A 71 -2.46 3.86 -15.20
C LEU A 71 -3.22 3.94 -16.53
N LYS A 72 -2.53 4.35 -17.62
CA LYS A 72 -3.13 4.42 -18.96
C LYS A 72 -3.56 3.04 -19.50
N GLN A 73 -2.98 1.95 -19.01
CA GLN A 73 -3.25 0.59 -19.45
C GLN A 73 -4.41 -0.08 -18.68
N ALA A 74 -4.88 0.52 -17.60
CA ALA A 74 -5.95 0.00 -16.76
C ALA A 74 -7.21 -0.35 -17.57
N LYS A 75 -7.82 -1.50 -17.27
CA LYS A 75 -8.99 -2.05 -17.98
C LYS A 75 -10.16 -2.37 -17.05
N LYS A 76 -9.92 -2.67 -15.78
CA LYS A 76 -10.93 -3.15 -14.82
C LYS A 76 -11.10 -2.20 -13.66
N TYR A 77 -10.03 -1.94 -12.95
CA TYR A 77 -10.07 -1.03 -11.80
C TYR A 77 -8.75 -0.34 -11.54
N ILE A 78 -8.83 0.83 -10.91
CA ILE A 78 -7.71 1.58 -10.35
C ILE A 78 -8.07 1.93 -8.90
N PHE A 79 -7.27 1.47 -7.94
CA PHE A 79 -7.41 1.80 -6.53
C PHE A 79 -6.21 2.61 -6.07
N ILE A 80 -6.48 3.75 -5.45
CA ILE A 80 -5.47 4.71 -5.00
C ILE A 80 -5.73 5.05 -3.53
N GLU A 81 -4.69 4.92 -2.68
CA GLU A 81 -4.74 5.24 -1.27
C GLU A 81 -3.46 6.02 -0.90
N TYR A 82 -3.61 7.30 -0.57
CA TYR A 82 -2.47 8.18 -0.30
C TYR A 82 -2.68 9.09 0.91
N PHE A 83 -1.58 9.31 1.65
CA PHE A 83 -1.58 10.22 2.80
C PHE A 83 -1.66 11.68 2.35
N ILE A 84 -0.84 12.09 1.36
CA ILE A 84 -0.84 13.45 0.81
C ILE A 84 -1.15 13.41 -0.68
N ILE A 85 -2.11 14.24 -1.08
CA ILE A 85 -2.35 14.65 -2.46
C ILE A 85 -2.27 16.18 -2.47
N ASN A 86 -1.47 16.73 -3.37
CA ASN A 86 -1.34 18.18 -3.54
C ASN A 86 -1.51 18.55 -5.01
N ASP A 87 -2.22 19.63 -5.25
CA ASP A 87 -2.41 20.13 -6.61
C ASP A 87 -1.07 20.52 -7.25
N GLY A 88 -0.87 20.11 -8.50
CA GLY A 88 0.37 20.30 -9.24
C GLY A 88 0.45 19.41 -10.47
N VAL A 89 1.60 19.40 -11.12
CA VAL A 89 1.85 18.65 -12.38
C VAL A 89 1.60 17.15 -12.17
N MET A 90 2.13 16.59 -11.08
CA MET A 90 1.98 15.17 -10.78
C MET A 90 0.50 14.77 -10.62
N TRP A 91 -0.21 15.47 -9.72
CA TRP A 91 -1.61 15.13 -9.45
C TRP A 91 -2.52 15.38 -10.64
N GLN A 92 -2.39 16.53 -11.32
CA GLN A 92 -3.22 16.85 -12.48
C GLN A 92 -3.02 15.86 -13.63
N THR A 93 -1.78 15.37 -13.84
CA THR A 93 -1.51 14.34 -14.84
C THR A 93 -2.22 13.03 -14.49
N ILE A 94 -2.14 12.60 -13.22
CA ILE A 94 -2.83 11.40 -12.74
C ILE A 94 -4.35 11.59 -12.84
N LEU A 95 -4.89 12.69 -12.32
CA LEU A 95 -6.32 12.99 -12.31
C LEU A 95 -6.94 12.93 -13.71
N ASN A 96 -6.29 13.53 -14.69
CA ASN A 96 -6.76 13.49 -16.09
C ASN A 96 -6.86 12.05 -16.63
N ILE A 97 -5.94 11.16 -16.21
CA ILE A 97 -6.01 9.74 -16.59
C ILE A 97 -7.16 9.05 -15.86
N LEU A 98 -7.33 9.32 -14.57
CA LEU A 98 -8.40 8.72 -13.76
C LEU A 98 -9.79 9.11 -14.26
N GLU A 99 -10.01 10.38 -14.61
CA GLU A 99 -11.25 10.86 -15.23
C GLU A 99 -11.55 10.13 -16.54
N LYS A 100 -10.55 10.03 -17.41
CA LYS A 100 -10.70 9.31 -18.69
C LYS A 100 -11.03 7.83 -18.44
N LYS A 101 -10.34 7.17 -17.52
CA LYS A 101 -10.56 5.76 -17.19
C LYS A 101 -11.94 5.53 -16.56
N ALA A 102 -12.39 6.40 -15.69
CA ALA A 102 -13.74 6.36 -15.14
C ALA A 102 -14.81 6.51 -16.24
N ALA A 103 -14.60 7.42 -17.19
CA ALA A 103 -15.49 7.58 -18.35
C ALA A 103 -15.48 6.35 -19.30
N GLU A 104 -14.38 5.59 -19.35
CA GLU A 104 -14.25 4.33 -20.07
C GLU A 104 -14.91 3.14 -19.34
N GLY A 105 -15.45 3.36 -18.11
CA GLY A 105 -16.13 2.33 -17.30
C GLY A 105 -15.19 1.56 -16.36
N VAL A 106 -13.95 1.99 -16.19
CA VAL A 106 -13.01 1.43 -15.19
C VAL A 106 -13.49 1.84 -13.78
N ASP A 107 -13.48 0.90 -12.82
CA ASP A 107 -13.82 1.21 -11.42
C ASP A 107 -12.67 1.96 -10.74
N VAL A 108 -12.77 3.29 -10.71
CA VAL A 108 -11.74 4.15 -10.11
C VAL A 108 -12.16 4.52 -8.69
N ARG A 109 -11.34 4.10 -7.71
CA ARG A 109 -11.54 4.40 -6.28
C ARG A 109 -10.33 5.10 -5.69
N LEU A 110 -10.59 6.11 -4.88
CA LEU A 110 -9.55 6.89 -4.23
C LEU A 110 -9.85 7.06 -2.74
N ILE A 111 -8.86 6.80 -1.90
CA ILE A 111 -8.83 7.14 -0.48
C ILE A 111 -7.72 8.16 -0.26
N TYR A 112 -8.00 9.22 0.49
CA TYR A 112 -6.95 10.11 1.00
C TYR A 112 -7.15 10.40 2.48
N ASP A 113 -6.05 10.69 3.18
CA ASP A 113 -6.10 11.04 4.59
C ASP A 113 -6.61 12.48 4.79
N GLY A 114 -7.60 12.65 5.66
CA GLY A 114 -8.24 13.94 5.89
C GLY A 114 -7.36 14.98 6.59
N PHE A 115 -6.29 14.57 7.28
CA PHE A 115 -5.33 15.48 7.88
C PHE A 115 -4.13 15.73 6.94
N GLY A 116 -3.63 14.69 6.30
CA GLY A 116 -2.53 14.80 5.33
C GLY A 116 -2.88 15.72 4.16
N CYS A 117 -4.15 15.77 3.77
CA CYS A 117 -4.66 16.62 2.70
C CYS A 117 -5.36 17.91 3.18
N LEU A 118 -5.36 18.21 4.48
CA LEU A 118 -6.11 19.34 5.05
C LEU A 118 -5.76 20.71 4.44
N THR A 119 -4.50 20.92 4.12
CA THR A 119 -3.99 22.20 3.58
C THR A 119 -3.62 22.12 2.10
N THR A 120 -3.69 20.96 1.50
CA THR A 120 -3.23 20.71 0.13
C THR A 120 -4.37 20.51 -0.86
N LEU A 121 -5.57 20.17 -0.37
CA LEU A 121 -6.77 20.01 -1.19
C LEU A 121 -7.88 20.97 -0.76
N PRO A 122 -8.77 21.37 -1.67
CA PRO A 122 -9.97 22.15 -1.35
C PRO A 122 -10.88 21.43 -0.35
N HIS A 123 -11.63 22.20 0.43
CA HIS A 123 -12.65 21.62 1.31
C HIS A 123 -13.66 20.78 0.50
N LYS A 124 -13.93 19.55 0.97
CA LYS A 124 -14.83 18.58 0.30
C LYS A 124 -14.39 18.18 -1.12
N TYR A 125 -13.10 18.14 -1.38
CA TYR A 125 -12.57 17.77 -2.69
C TYR A 125 -13.06 16.40 -3.20
N TYR A 126 -13.44 15.50 -2.30
CA TYR A 126 -14.06 14.22 -2.68
C TYR A 126 -15.38 14.40 -3.49
N GLU A 127 -16.17 15.46 -3.24
CA GLU A 127 -17.37 15.75 -4.02
C GLU A 127 -17.03 16.15 -5.47
N GLU A 128 -15.91 16.83 -5.68
CA GLU A 128 -15.43 17.20 -7.01
C GLU A 128 -14.95 15.95 -7.78
N LEU A 129 -14.23 15.05 -7.12
CA LEU A 129 -13.80 13.79 -7.71
C LEU A 129 -14.98 12.89 -8.08
N GLN A 130 -16.02 12.84 -7.23
CA GLN A 130 -17.24 12.07 -7.51
C GLN A 130 -17.98 12.60 -8.74
N LYS A 131 -18.04 13.92 -8.95
CA LYS A 131 -18.61 14.52 -10.17
C LYS A 131 -17.86 14.12 -11.44
N LYS A 132 -16.58 13.74 -11.32
CA LYS A 132 -15.72 13.25 -12.39
C LYS A 132 -15.81 11.73 -12.59
N GLY A 133 -16.73 11.05 -11.89
CA GLY A 133 -16.91 9.60 -11.94
C GLY A 133 -15.92 8.79 -11.09
N ILE A 134 -15.09 9.46 -10.29
CA ILE A 134 -14.13 8.82 -9.39
C ILE A 134 -14.79 8.62 -8.02
N LYS A 135 -14.96 7.37 -7.58
CA LYS A 135 -15.44 7.07 -6.24
C LYS A 135 -14.37 7.49 -5.22
N CYS A 136 -14.72 8.36 -4.30
CA CYS A 136 -13.76 8.91 -3.35
C CYS A 136 -14.25 8.84 -1.92
N GLN A 137 -13.37 8.43 -1.00
CA GLN A 137 -13.59 8.43 0.44
C GLN A 137 -12.43 9.13 1.15
N VAL A 138 -12.74 9.73 2.31
CA VAL A 138 -11.75 10.43 3.14
C VAL A 138 -11.52 9.64 4.41
N PHE A 139 -10.28 9.22 4.64
CA PHE A 139 -9.91 8.58 5.90
C PHE A 139 -9.86 9.62 7.02
N ASN A 140 -10.54 9.34 8.12
CA ASN A 140 -10.56 10.12 9.36
C ASN A 140 -10.53 11.64 9.13
N PRO A 141 -11.60 12.24 8.54
CA PRO A 141 -11.66 13.66 8.25
C PRO A 141 -11.37 14.49 9.50
N PHE A 142 -10.54 15.54 9.35
CA PHE A 142 -10.20 16.40 10.46
C PHE A 142 -11.46 17.05 11.05
N ARG A 143 -11.62 16.90 12.37
CA ARG A 143 -12.65 17.59 13.16
C ARG A 143 -11.95 18.32 14.29
N PRO A 144 -12.23 19.60 14.55
CA PRO A 144 -11.56 20.37 15.61
C PRO A 144 -12.09 19.97 17.00
N ILE A 145 -11.94 18.70 17.36
CA ILE A 145 -12.33 18.11 18.64
C ILE A 145 -11.10 17.38 19.19
N LEU A 146 -10.77 17.59 20.46
CA LEU A 146 -9.73 16.84 21.15
C LEU A 146 -10.17 15.37 21.31
N ASN A 147 -9.76 14.53 20.40
CA ASN A 147 -10.05 13.09 20.44
C ASN A 147 -8.80 12.31 20.01
N ILE A 148 -8.39 11.35 20.83
CA ILE A 148 -7.23 10.48 20.58
C ILE A 148 -7.36 9.73 19.23
N ILE A 149 -8.57 9.37 18.83
CA ILE A 149 -8.86 8.71 17.54
C ILE A 149 -8.41 9.56 16.33
N GLN A 150 -8.32 10.89 16.49
CA GLN A 150 -7.82 11.79 15.45
C GLN A 150 -6.33 11.59 15.14
N ASN A 151 -5.57 10.93 16.01
CA ASN A 151 -4.16 10.62 15.80
C ASN A 151 -3.94 9.43 14.87
N ASN A 152 -4.94 8.56 14.71
CA ASN A 152 -4.87 7.47 13.74
C ASN A 152 -4.92 8.05 12.32
N ARG A 153 -3.85 7.84 11.57
CA ARG A 153 -3.69 8.35 10.20
C ARG A 153 -3.41 7.21 9.24
N ASP A 154 -3.93 7.37 8.04
CA ASP A 154 -3.63 6.46 6.94
C ASP A 154 -2.38 6.95 6.20
N HIS A 155 -1.22 6.41 6.56
CA HIS A 155 0.06 6.83 5.98
C HIS A 155 0.48 5.96 4.78
N ARG A 156 -0.41 5.10 4.28
CA ARG A 156 -0.15 4.25 3.12
C ARG A 156 -0.01 5.06 1.84
N LYS A 157 0.74 4.55 0.91
CA LYS A 157 0.84 5.02 -0.47
C LYS A 157 0.69 3.79 -1.35
N LEU A 158 -0.51 3.61 -1.87
CA LEU A 158 -0.86 2.46 -2.70
C LEU A 158 -1.49 2.96 -4.00
N CYS A 159 -1.03 2.39 -5.11
CA CYS A 159 -1.73 2.49 -6.38
C CYS A 159 -1.82 1.09 -6.97
N ILE A 160 -3.02 0.57 -7.17
CA ILE A 160 -3.29 -0.78 -7.63
C ILE A 160 -4.04 -0.69 -8.94
N ILE A 161 -3.59 -1.43 -9.95
CA ILE A 161 -4.15 -1.43 -11.29
C ILE A 161 -4.47 -2.87 -11.67
N ASP A 162 -5.74 -3.15 -11.89
CA ASP A 162 -6.26 -4.44 -12.35
C ASP A 162 -5.82 -5.65 -11.50
N GLY A 163 -5.36 -5.44 -10.25
CA GLY A 163 -4.89 -6.48 -9.33
C GLY A 163 -3.55 -7.14 -9.69
N TRP A 164 -2.88 -6.66 -10.75
CA TRP A 164 -1.61 -7.19 -11.23
C TRP A 164 -0.45 -6.23 -11.12
N VAL A 165 -0.72 -4.94 -11.11
CA VAL A 165 0.31 -3.90 -10.94
C VAL A 165 0.01 -3.16 -9.65
N GLY A 166 1.00 -3.09 -8.76
CA GLY A 166 0.88 -2.37 -7.50
C GLY A 166 2.10 -1.51 -7.24
N PHE A 167 1.89 -0.26 -6.86
CA PHE A 167 2.94 0.65 -6.41
C PHE A 167 2.79 0.91 -4.91
N THR A 168 3.91 0.92 -4.20
CA THR A 168 3.98 1.34 -2.79
C THR A 168 5.33 1.98 -2.49
N GLY A 169 5.43 2.71 -1.39
CA GLY A 169 6.67 3.36 -0.96
C GLY A 169 6.45 4.59 -0.11
N GLY A 170 7.40 5.51 -0.12
CA GLY A 170 7.33 6.78 0.62
C GLY A 170 6.76 7.95 -0.19
N ILE A 171 6.72 7.85 -1.52
CA ILE A 171 6.34 8.91 -2.46
C ILE A 171 4.85 9.22 -2.35
N ASN A 172 4.50 10.47 -2.00
CA ASN A 172 3.14 10.98 -2.08
C ASN A 172 2.83 11.61 -3.45
N LEU A 173 1.57 11.99 -3.70
CA LEU A 173 1.15 12.60 -4.96
C LEU A 173 1.29 14.13 -4.89
N ALA A 174 2.53 14.61 -4.96
CA ALA A 174 2.85 16.03 -4.94
C ALA A 174 4.16 16.32 -5.70
N ASP A 175 4.27 17.49 -6.27
CA ASP A 175 5.35 17.90 -7.18
C ASP A 175 6.74 17.89 -6.55
N GLU A 176 6.86 18.06 -5.24
CA GLU A 176 8.14 17.93 -4.54
C GLU A 176 8.72 16.52 -4.61
N TYR A 177 7.88 15.47 -4.63
CA TYR A 177 8.33 14.08 -4.70
C TYR A 177 8.86 13.67 -6.08
N ILE A 178 8.53 14.44 -7.12
CA ILE A 178 9.04 14.25 -8.48
C ILE A 178 9.98 15.40 -8.91
N ASN A 179 10.50 16.16 -7.95
CA ASN A 179 11.46 17.26 -8.13
C ASN A 179 11.02 18.36 -9.13
N GLN A 180 9.71 18.48 -9.39
CA GLN A 180 9.13 19.59 -10.17
C GLN A 180 9.00 20.87 -9.32
N LYS A 181 9.07 20.71 -7.98
CA LYS A 181 9.04 21.81 -7.02
C LYS A 181 10.13 21.59 -5.97
N ALA A 182 11.12 22.46 -5.94
CA ALA A 182 12.14 22.44 -4.90
C ALA A 182 11.54 22.98 -3.58
N ARG A 183 11.38 22.10 -2.58
CA ARG A 183 10.91 22.48 -1.24
C ARG A 183 12.07 22.58 -0.24
N PHE A 184 12.93 21.56 -0.23
CA PHE A 184 14.10 21.46 0.66
C PHE A 184 15.37 21.00 -0.09
N GLY A 185 15.45 21.30 -1.41
CA GLY A 185 16.46 20.78 -2.31
C GLY A 185 15.95 19.61 -3.12
N HIS A 186 16.84 18.75 -3.62
CA HIS A 186 16.46 17.54 -4.34
C HIS A 186 15.82 16.54 -3.38
N TRP A 187 14.58 16.17 -3.68
CA TRP A 187 13.81 15.22 -2.85
C TRP A 187 14.14 13.80 -3.26
N LYS A 188 14.62 13.02 -2.30
CA LYS A 188 14.90 11.60 -2.49
C LYS A 188 13.93 10.80 -1.63
N ASP A 189 13.01 10.14 -2.30
CA ASP A 189 12.11 9.17 -1.70
C ASP A 189 11.95 7.98 -2.64
N THR A 190 11.58 6.83 -2.14
CA THR A 190 11.67 5.57 -2.87
C THR A 190 10.30 4.94 -3.07
N ALA A 191 10.19 4.13 -4.12
CA ALA A 191 9.02 3.30 -4.35
C ALA A 191 9.40 1.93 -4.91
N VAL A 192 8.46 1.00 -4.81
CA VAL A 192 8.51 -0.31 -5.43
C VAL A 192 7.27 -0.50 -6.28
N MET A 193 7.44 -0.99 -7.50
CA MET A 193 6.36 -1.53 -8.32
C MET A 193 6.42 -3.04 -8.29
N LEU A 194 5.29 -3.66 -7.98
CA LEU A 194 5.09 -5.10 -8.09
C LEU A 194 4.26 -5.41 -9.33
N LYS A 195 4.62 -6.48 -10.04
CA LYS A 195 3.78 -7.04 -11.09
C LYS A 195 3.61 -8.53 -10.85
N GLY A 196 2.38 -8.98 -10.62
CA GLY A 196 2.08 -10.38 -10.39
C GLY A 196 1.16 -10.65 -9.21
N GLU A 197 1.19 -11.88 -8.73
CA GLU A 197 0.22 -12.40 -7.77
C GLU A 197 0.23 -11.71 -6.40
N ALA A 198 1.37 -11.21 -5.95
CA ALA A 198 1.47 -10.53 -4.67
C ALA A 198 0.66 -9.22 -4.59
N VAL A 199 0.30 -8.63 -5.75
CA VAL A 199 -0.55 -7.44 -5.79
C VAL A 199 -1.96 -7.72 -5.25
N TRP A 200 -2.37 -8.99 -5.21
CA TRP A 200 -3.62 -9.39 -4.59
C TRP A 200 -3.69 -9.01 -3.11
N ASN A 201 -2.61 -9.20 -2.35
CA ASN A 201 -2.55 -8.75 -0.96
C ASN A 201 -2.85 -7.25 -0.84
N MET A 202 -2.23 -6.43 -1.71
CA MET A 202 -2.45 -4.97 -1.73
C MET A 202 -3.91 -4.63 -2.08
N THR A 203 -4.50 -5.38 -3.03
CA THR A 203 -5.91 -5.21 -3.42
C THR A 203 -6.84 -5.47 -2.24
N VAL A 204 -6.63 -6.56 -1.50
CA VAL A 204 -7.42 -6.89 -0.31
C VAL A 204 -7.25 -5.83 0.79
N MET A 205 -6.03 -5.34 1.03
CA MET A 205 -5.77 -4.24 1.97
C MET A 205 -6.62 -3.01 1.65
N PHE A 206 -6.61 -2.59 0.39
CA PHE A 206 -7.42 -1.46 -0.06
C PHE A 206 -8.92 -1.70 0.13
N LEU A 207 -9.42 -2.88 -0.25
CA LEU A 207 -10.83 -3.23 -0.13
C LEU A 207 -11.31 -3.24 1.34
N HIS A 208 -10.47 -3.73 2.27
CA HIS A 208 -10.76 -3.64 3.70
C HIS A 208 -10.90 -2.19 4.15
N MET A 209 -9.93 -1.35 3.80
CA MET A 209 -9.95 0.07 4.17
C MET A 209 -11.15 0.79 3.56
N TRP A 210 -11.44 0.51 2.29
CA TRP A 210 -12.62 1.06 1.60
C TRP A 210 -13.92 0.74 2.31
N ALA A 211 -14.12 -0.51 2.71
CA ALA A 211 -15.33 -0.96 3.41
C ALA A 211 -15.43 -0.37 4.82
N VAL A 212 -14.31 -0.30 5.55
CA VAL A 212 -14.26 0.25 6.92
C VAL A 212 -14.57 1.74 6.93
N ILE A 213 -14.00 2.52 6.02
CA ILE A 213 -14.27 3.97 5.92
C ILE A 213 -15.71 4.22 5.50
N GLY A 214 -16.20 3.48 4.50
CA GLY A 214 -17.56 3.57 4.00
C GLY A 214 -18.63 3.07 4.97
N ARG A 215 -18.23 2.42 6.08
CA ARG A 215 -19.11 1.75 7.04
C ARG A 215 -20.11 0.81 6.36
N SER A 216 -19.64 0.15 5.30
CA SER A 216 -20.48 -0.81 4.59
C SER A 216 -20.74 -2.03 5.48
N GLU A 217 -21.99 -2.41 5.61
CA GLU A 217 -22.41 -3.68 6.25
C GLU A 217 -22.41 -4.84 5.24
N GLU A 218 -22.40 -4.51 3.94
CA GLU A 218 -22.38 -5.50 2.87
C GLU A 218 -21.01 -6.20 2.81
N SER A 219 -21.01 -7.50 2.56
CA SER A 219 -19.80 -8.27 2.31
C SER A 219 -19.10 -7.78 1.04
N ILE A 220 -17.77 -7.84 1.02
CA ILE A 220 -16.99 -7.48 -0.15
C ILE A 220 -17.06 -8.63 -1.17
N ASP A 221 -17.42 -8.32 -2.41
CA ASP A 221 -17.29 -9.28 -3.53
C ASP A 221 -15.83 -9.34 -3.99
N TYR A 222 -15.01 -10.12 -3.27
CA TYR A 222 -13.59 -10.32 -3.62
C TYR A 222 -13.42 -10.95 -4.98
N GLU A 223 -14.35 -11.82 -5.40
CA GLU A 223 -14.31 -12.51 -6.69
C GLU A 223 -14.37 -11.54 -7.87
N ALA A 224 -15.06 -10.40 -7.73
CA ALA A 224 -15.13 -9.40 -8.79
C ALA A 224 -13.76 -8.75 -9.08
N TYR A 225 -12.85 -8.75 -8.08
CA TYR A 225 -11.53 -8.13 -8.17
C TYR A 225 -10.39 -9.14 -8.31
N PHE A 226 -10.69 -10.43 -8.29
CA PHE A 226 -9.68 -11.47 -8.30
C PHE A 226 -9.00 -11.56 -9.68
N PRO A 227 -7.67 -11.34 -9.78
CA PRO A 227 -6.99 -11.13 -11.05
C PRO A 227 -6.98 -12.36 -11.96
N HIS A 228 -7.04 -13.58 -11.43
CA HIS A 228 -7.07 -14.82 -12.22
C HIS A 228 -8.28 -14.94 -13.16
N ARG A 229 -9.28 -14.08 -13.03
CA ARG A 229 -10.42 -14.05 -13.97
C ARG A 229 -10.09 -13.41 -15.31
N TYR A 230 -9.04 -12.59 -15.38
CA TYR A 230 -8.71 -11.79 -16.56
C TYR A 230 -7.22 -11.66 -16.86
N HIS A 231 -6.38 -12.25 -16.05
CA HIS A 231 -4.95 -12.38 -16.30
C HIS A 231 -4.51 -13.82 -16.19
N GLU A 232 -4.01 -14.35 -17.30
CA GLU A 232 -3.30 -15.60 -17.37
C GLU A 232 -1.87 -15.23 -17.77
N GLY A 233 -0.95 -15.08 -16.81
CA GLY A 233 0.41 -14.71 -17.12
C GLY A 233 1.39 -15.22 -16.08
N GLU A 234 2.51 -15.71 -16.56
CA GLU A 234 3.68 -15.96 -15.73
C GLU A 234 4.59 -14.75 -15.84
N PHE A 235 5.11 -14.32 -14.68
CA PHE A 235 6.12 -13.28 -14.59
C PHE A 235 7.47 -13.93 -14.36
N GLU A 236 8.51 -13.40 -14.97
CA GLU A 236 9.88 -13.80 -14.68
C GLU A 236 10.24 -13.37 -13.24
N SER A 237 10.01 -14.28 -12.31
CA SER A 237 10.21 -14.07 -10.88
C SER A 237 11.19 -15.09 -10.35
N ASP A 238 12.22 -14.63 -9.65
CA ASP A 238 13.27 -15.44 -9.04
C ASP A 238 13.22 -15.46 -7.50
N GLY A 239 12.12 -14.95 -6.92
CA GLY A 239 11.99 -14.80 -5.49
C GLY A 239 10.58 -14.85 -4.95
N PHE A 240 10.43 -14.34 -3.73
CA PHE A 240 9.19 -14.35 -2.97
C PHE A 240 8.83 -12.94 -2.54
N VAL A 241 7.55 -12.60 -2.64
CA VAL A 241 7.02 -11.28 -2.28
C VAL A 241 5.83 -11.44 -1.34
N GLN A 242 5.83 -10.72 -0.25
CA GLN A 242 4.77 -10.76 0.76
C GLN A 242 4.39 -9.35 1.19
N PRO A 243 3.51 -8.64 0.46
CA PRO A 243 2.94 -7.40 0.94
C PRO A 243 2.05 -7.68 2.16
N PHE A 244 2.23 -6.89 3.20
CA PHE A 244 1.40 -6.90 4.39
C PHE A 244 1.16 -5.47 4.88
N CYS A 245 0.21 -5.28 5.76
CA CYS A 245 -0.03 -4.01 6.42
C CYS A 245 -0.08 -4.19 7.93
N ASP A 246 0.24 -3.12 8.61
CA ASP A 246 0.07 -2.95 10.04
C ASP A 246 -1.13 -2.06 10.33
N THR A 247 -1.73 -2.19 11.50
CA THR A 247 -2.90 -1.43 11.93
C THR A 247 -2.85 -1.18 13.42
N PRO A 248 -3.26 0.00 13.90
CA PRO A 248 -3.38 0.26 15.33
C PRO A 248 -4.68 -0.34 15.93
N LEU A 249 -5.38 -1.20 15.19
CA LEU A 249 -6.68 -1.76 15.58
C LEU A 249 -6.58 -3.15 16.20
N ASP A 250 -5.41 -3.75 16.20
CA ASP A 250 -5.09 -5.01 16.90
C ASP A 250 -3.97 -4.78 17.92
N GLU A 251 -3.53 -5.85 18.59
CA GLU A 251 -2.49 -5.79 19.63
C GLU A 251 -1.10 -6.14 19.09
N GLU A 252 -0.98 -6.49 17.81
CA GLU A 252 0.25 -6.94 17.20
C GLU A 252 0.97 -5.79 16.47
N VAL A 253 2.28 -5.70 16.65
CA VAL A 253 3.13 -4.67 16.04
C VAL A 253 3.96 -5.26 14.91
N VAL A 254 3.27 -5.85 13.92
CA VAL A 254 3.87 -6.66 12.86
C VAL A 254 5.02 -5.94 12.13
N GLY A 255 4.85 -4.65 11.88
CA GLY A 255 5.87 -3.83 11.22
C GLY A 255 7.16 -3.75 12.02
N GLU A 256 7.06 -3.49 13.32
CA GLU A 256 8.20 -3.41 14.23
C GLU A 256 8.91 -4.75 14.35
N ASP A 257 8.16 -5.83 14.58
CA ASP A 257 8.71 -7.18 14.71
C ASP A 257 9.47 -7.62 13.45
N VAL A 258 8.96 -7.25 12.27
CA VAL A 258 9.67 -7.52 11.00
C VAL A 258 10.98 -6.74 10.93
N TYR A 259 11.02 -5.47 11.31
CA TYR A 259 12.26 -4.68 11.36
C TYR A 259 13.25 -5.24 12.37
N LEU A 260 12.83 -5.54 13.58
CA LEU A 260 13.66 -6.16 14.61
C LEU A 260 14.27 -7.50 14.13
N ASN A 261 13.44 -8.31 13.47
CA ASN A 261 13.87 -9.58 12.92
C ASN A 261 14.94 -9.42 11.82
N ILE A 262 14.77 -8.46 10.91
CA ILE A 262 15.75 -8.14 9.85
C ILE A 262 17.06 -7.67 10.46
N ILE A 263 17.03 -6.74 11.42
CA ILE A 263 18.21 -6.19 12.09
C ILE A 263 18.98 -7.31 12.82
N ASN A 264 18.27 -8.13 13.61
CA ASN A 264 18.87 -9.21 14.40
C ASN A 264 19.45 -10.35 13.53
N LYS A 265 19.01 -10.48 12.28
CA LYS A 265 19.51 -11.49 11.33
C LYS A 265 20.58 -10.97 10.39
N ALA A 266 20.90 -9.70 10.42
CA ALA A 266 21.96 -9.13 9.61
C ALA A 266 23.32 -9.77 9.91
N LYS A 267 24.08 -10.08 8.86
CA LYS A 267 25.39 -10.76 8.99
C LYS A 267 26.59 -9.90 8.56
N LYS A 268 26.34 -8.84 7.80
CA LYS A 268 27.43 -8.03 7.23
C LYS A 268 27.24 -6.54 7.52
N TYR A 269 26.04 -6.01 7.28
CA TYR A 269 25.72 -4.59 7.49
C TYR A 269 24.20 -4.40 7.59
N VAL A 270 23.82 -3.30 8.23
CA VAL A 270 22.47 -2.75 8.23
C VAL A 270 22.58 -1.29 7.83
N TYR A 271 21.88 -0.90 6.76
CA TYR A 271 21.75 0.49 6.35
C TYR A 271 20.28 0.91 6.43
N ILE A 272 20.01 2.00 7.14
CA ILE A 272 18.66 2.51 7.34
C ILE A 272 18.63 3.95 6.87
N CYS A 273 17.77 4.25 5.90
CA CYS A 273 17.50 5.61 5.43
C CYS A 273 16.07 5.97 5.77
N THR A 274 15.86 6.92 6.66
CA THR A 274 14.53 7.38 7.07
C THR A 274 14.56 8.84 7.48
N PRO A 275 13.53 9.66 7.13
CA PRO A 275 13.36 10.98 7.69
C PRO A 275 12.76 10.94 9.11
N TYR A 276 12.29 9.77 9.58
CA TYR A 276 11.57 9.57 10.84
C TYR A 276 12.34 8.61 11.76
N LEU A 277 13.43 9.08 12.36
CA LEU A 277 14.17 8.30 13.33
C LEU A 277 13.54 8.43 14.73
N ILE A 278 12.36 7.85 14.89
CA ILE A 278 11.65 7.77 16.17
C ILE A 278 11.69 6.30 16.60
N ILE A 279 12.65 5.97 17.45
CA ILE A 279 12.92 4.60 17.88
C ILE A 279 12.61 4.44 19.36
N ASP A 280 12.06 3.30 19.72
CA ASP A 280 11.83 2.86 21.08
C ASP A 280 13.03 2.14 21.68
N ASN A 281 12.86 1.54 22.87
CA ASN A 281 13.93 0.83 23.56
C ASN A 281 14.31 -0.48 22.85
N GLU A 282 13.36 -1.18 22.29
CA GLU A 282 13.53 -2.46 21.59
C GLU A 282 14.36 -2.25 20.32
N MET A 283 13.98 -1.28 19.51
CA MET A 283 14.71 -0.92 18.29
C MET A 283 16.13 -0.39 18.61
N MET A 284 16.26 0.46 19.65
CA MET A 284 17.57 0.94 20.11
C MET A 284 18.47 -0.21 20.51
N THR A 285 17.95 -1.18 21.26
CA THR A 285 18.68 -2.36 21.70
C THR A 285 19.14 -3.20 20.50
N ALA A 286 18.22 -3.46 19.54
CA ALA A 286 18.56 -4.23 18.35
C ALA A 286 19.66 -3.57 17.50
N LEU A 287 19.60 -2.26 17.31
CA LEU A 287 20.61 -1.49 16.57
C LEU A 287 21.97 -1.53 17.28
N CYS A 288 22.00 -1.34 18.62
CA CYS A 288 23.24 -1.42 19.40
C CYS A 288 23.84 -2.83 19.38
N LEU A 289 23.02 -3.89 19.36
CA LEU A 289 23.52 -5.27 19.25
C LEU A 289 24.04 -5.61 17.85
N ALA A 290 23.46 -5.00 16.80
CA ALA A 290 23.91 -5.22 15.43
C ALA A 290 25.22 -4.47 15.11
N ALA A 291 25.50 -3.35 15.80
CA ALA A 291 26.73 -2.55 15.65
C ALA A 291 27.92 -3.19 16.36
#